data_ad93ad7602a774af4d6305eefbbf7b83
#
_entry.id   ad93ad7602a774af4d6305eefbbf7b83
#
_cell.length_a   1.000
_cell.length_b   1.000
_cell.length_c   1.000
_cell.angle_alpha   90.00
_cell.angle_beta   90.00
_cell.angle_gamma   90.00
#
_symmetry.space_group_name_H-M   'P 1'
#
loop_
_entity.id
_entity.type
_entity.pdbx_description
1 polymer ?
#
loop_
_entity_poly.entity_id
_entity_poly.type
_entity_poly.pdbx_seq_one_letter_code
_entity_poly.pdbx_strand_id
1 'polypeptide(L)'
;MTDATEVRTMLTDATTRLFTDHVNQKMLEAAKQDGWSAALWNELEQAELPLVGVPESAGGAGGSLSDTAAVLRISARHAAPAPLAETALAGWLLSNAGLKVPRGPLTVGPVLDETLALVKDGAAWRVSGALKRVPFARVAKQLVLLADSAQGLMVVAVDARQCRITPARNLASEPRDEVSLDDVTALAAAPAGACVTRDSLHARGALLRAVQIGGALEQALHLACDYAGQRVQFGRKIAQFQAIQQELARCGGEVAAAVAAALSAAGVVERLANDTSLNAAQQMVMAVAAAKIRTADAAREAVAITHQVHGAIGVTDEYALHHVTLRALSWREEFGNEAYWSMKLGRAMLAAGADAVWPVLSAA
;
A
#
# COMPACT_ATOMS: atom_id res chain seq x y z
N MET A 1 -28.18 5.90 -3.60
CA MET A 1 -27.07 6.46 -2.79
C MET A 1 -26.97 5.81 -1.41
N THR A 2 -28.04 5.34 -0.82
CA THR A 2 -28.07 4.63 0.49
C THR A 2 -27.32 3.29 0.44
N ASP A 3 -27.39 2.60 -0.67
CA ASP A 3 -26.84 1.25 -0.86
C ASP A 3 -25.29 1.18 -0.79
N ALA A 4 -24.57 2.05 -1.49
CA ALA A 4 -23.10 2.00 -1.54
C ALA A 4 -22.43 2.34 -0.19
N THR A 5 -23.04 3.22 0.61
CA THR A 5 -22.53 3.57 1.95
C THR A 5 -22.76 2.42 2.93
N GLU A 6 -23.91 1.77 2.84
CA GLU A 6 -24.28 0.63 3.68
C GLU A 6 -23.39 -0.59 3.36
N VAL A 7 -23.19 -0.90 2.08
CA VAL A 7 -22.28 -1.97 1.63
C VAL A 7 -20.85 -1.73 2.14
N ARG A 8 -20.35 -0.49 2.05
CA ARG A 8 -19.01 -0.16 2.57
C ARG A 8 -18.94 -0.29 4.10
N THR A 9 -19.97 0.08 4.82
CA THR A 9 -20.02 -0.12 6.28
C THR A 9 -19.97 -1.61 6.61
N MET A 10 -20.75 -2.44 5.94
CA MET A 10 -20.73 -3.89 6.11
C MET A 10 -19.34 -4.49 5.80
N LEU A 11 -18.71 -4.04 4.71
CA LEU A 11 -17.34 -4.45 4.35
C LEU A 11 -16.34 -4.09 5.44
N THR A 12 -16.38 -2.86 5.96
CA THR A 12 -15.45 -2.41 7.01
C THR A 12 -15.65 -3.16 8.32
N ASP A 13 -16.90 -3.43 8.70
CA ASP A 13 -17.22 -4.18 9.91
C ASP A 13 -16.78 -5.65 9.81
N ALA A 14 -17.05 -6.29 8.67
CA ALA A 14 -16.62 -7.67 8.41
C ALA A 14 -15.08 -7.78 8.38
N THR A 15 -14.41 -6.84 7.69
CA THR A 15 -12.96 -6.78 7.63
C THR A 15 -12.34 -6.56 9.01
N THR A 16 -12.91 -5.66 9.81
CA THR A 16 -12.43 -5.39 11.18
C THR A 16 -12.55 -6.63 12.07
N ARG A 17 -13.69 -7.32 12.01
CA ARG A 17 -13.89 -8.57 12.76
C ARG A 17 -12.88 -9.63 12.35
N LEU A 18 -12.69 -9.87 11.05
CA LEU A 18 -11.74 -10.86 10.56
C LEU A 18 -10.33 -10.59 11.10
N PHE A 19 -9.84 -9.35 11.00
CA PHE A 19 -8.51 -9.04 11.52
C PHE A 19 -8.42 -9.10 13.04
N THR A 20 -9.47 -8.72 13.77
CA THR A 20 -9.51 -8.82 15.23
C THR A 20 -9.45 -10.29 15.69
N ASP A 21 -10.14 -11.19 14.99
CA ASP A 21 -10.21 -12.60 15.35
C ASP A 21 -8.92 -13.36 14.98
N HIS A 22 -8.26 -13.00 13.87
CA HIS A 22 -7.14 -13.76 13.31
C HIS A 22 -5.76 -13.13 13.53
N VAL A 23 -5.67 -11.83 13.88
CA VAL A 23 -4.38 -11.16 14.11
C VAL A 23 -4.17 -10.87 15.58
N ASN A 24 -3.19 -11.54 16.17
CA ASN A 24 -2.78 -11.35 17.56
C ASN A 24 -1.25 -11.34 17.67
N GLN A 25 -0.73 -10.96 18.85
CA GLN A 25 0.71 -10.85 19.09
C GLN A 25 1.46 -12.14 18.73
N LYS A 26 0.95 -13.30 19.12
CA LYS A 26 1.59 -14.60 18.84
C LYS A 26 1.72 -14.86 17.34
N MET A 27 0.69 -14.52 16.57
CA MET A 27 0.71 -14.67 15.10
C MET A 27 1.70 -13.68 14.46
N LEU A 28 1.74 -12.42 14.93
CA LEU A 28 2.68 -11.41 14.44
C LEU A 28 4.13 -11.82 14.71
N GLU A 29 4.42 -12.37 15.88
CA GLU A 29 5.74 -12.90 16.22
C GLU A 29 6.13 -14.10 15.36
N ALA A 30 5.23 -15.05 15.16
CA ALA A 30 5.46 -16.19 14.28
C ALA A 30 5.73 -15.75 12.83
N ALA A 31 4.98 -14.75 12.35
CA ALA A 31 5.16 -14.21 11.01
C ALA A 31 6.46 -13.40 10.82
N LYS A 32 7.16 -12.97 11.90
CA LYS A 32 8.46 -12.26 11.76
C LYS A 32 9.49 -13.06 10.99
N GLN A 33 9.50 -14.39 11.15
CA GLN A 33 10.48 -15.25 10.50
C GLN A 33 10.28 -15.31 8.98
N ASP A 34 9.05 -15.48 8.52
CA ASP A 34 8.72 -15.63 7.10
C ASP A 34 8.26 -14.32 6.45
N GLY A 35 7.91 -13.34 7.26
CA GLY A 35 7.40 -12.02 6.85
C GLY A 35 5.94 -12.04 6.42
N TRP A 36 5.23 -13.19 6.54
CA TRP A 36 3.82 -13.33 6.17
C TRP A 36 3.14 -14.47 6.92
N SER A 37 1.81 -14.57 6.81
CA SER A 37 1.00 -15.65 7.39
C SER A 37 0.11 -16.30 6.33
N ALA A 38 0.41 -17.55 5.97
CA ALA A 38 -0.41 -18.34 5.06
C ALA A 38 -1.80 -18.63 5.62
N ALA A 39 -1.90 -18.84 6.93
CA ALA A 39 -3.19 -19.07 7.60
C ALA A 39 -4.10 -17.83 7.48
N LEU A 40 -3.57 -16.65 7.78
CA LEU A 40 -4.31 -15.40 7.59
C LEU A 40 -4.71 -15.18 6.13
N TRP A 41 -3.79 -15.49 5.19
CA TRP A 41 -4.10 -15.36 3.77
C TRP A 41 -5.31 -16.20 3.33
N ASN A 42 -5.41 -17.44 3.81
CA ASN A 42 -6.54 -18.31 3.50
C ASN A 42 -7.87 -17.72 3.98
N GLU A 43 -7.92 -17.14 5.18
CA GLU A 43 -9.11 -16.46 5.68
C GLU A 43 -9.49 -15.23 4.84
N LEU A 44 -8.47 -14.45 4.44
CA LEU A 44 -8.66 -13.29 3.56
C LEU A 44 -9.21 -13.70 2.19
N GLU A 45 -8.72 -14.81 1.60
CA GLU A 45 -9.22 -15.33 0.32
C GLU A 45 -10.64 -15.88 0.42
N GLN A 46 -10.98 -16.56 1.51
CA GLN A 46 -12.36 -17.03 1.75
C GLN A 46 -13.34 -15.87 1.86
N ALA A 47 -12.90 -14.75 2.45
CA ALA A 47 -13.67 -13.52 2.55
C ALA A 47 -13.61 -12.63 1.29
N GLU A 48 -12.94 -13.05 0.22
CA GLU A 48 -12.75 -12.34 -1.06
C GLU A 48 -12.11 -10.95 -0.94
N LEU A 49 -11.48 -10.63 0.18
CA LEU A 49 -10.88 -9.33 0.48
C LEU A 49 -9.67 -8.95 -0.40
N PRO A 50 -8.77 -9.89 -0.82
CA PRO A 50 -7.59 -9.53 -1.63
C PRO A 50 -7.93 -8.92 -2.98
N LEU A 51 -9.07 -9.28 -3.56
CA LEU A 51 -9.53 -8.84 -4.88
C LEU A 51 -10.80 -7.99 -4.83
N VAL A 52 -11.07 -7.33 -3.70
CA VAL A 52 -12.28 -6.54 -3.48
C VAL A 52 -12.48 -5.46 -4.56
N GLY A 53 -11.43 -4.76 -4.98
CA GLY A 53 -11.49 -3.70 -5.99
C GLY A 53 -11.21 -4.17 -7.43
N VAL A 54 -11.22 -5.47 -7.68
CA VAL A 54 -11.05 -6.05 -9.02
C VAL A 54 -12.43 -6.34 -9.62
N PRO A 55 -12.68 -5.99 -10.90
CA PRO A 55 -13.96 -6.27 -11.55
C PRO A 55 -14.32 -7.77 -11.54
N GLU A 56 -15.59 -8.10 -11.37
CA GLU A 56 -16.10 -9.49 -11.44
C GLU A 56 -15.73 -10.15 -12.77
N SER A 57 -15.80 -9.40 -13.87
CA SER A 57 -15.42 -9.87 -15.19
C SER A 57 -13.95 -10.34 -15.27
N ALA A 58 -13.08 -9.84 -14.38
CA ALA A 58 -11.68 -10.27 -14.27
C ALA A 58 -11.45 -11.32 -13.17
N GLY A 59 -12.47 -11.65 -12.37
CA GLY A 59 -12.38 -12.64 -11.29
C GLY A 59 -12.28 -12.06 -9.88
N GLY A 60 -12.59 -10.77 -9.70
CA GLY A 60 -12.66 -10.10 -8.40
C GLY A 60 -14.08 -9.97 -7.85
N ALA A 61 -14.24 -9.20 -6.77
CA ALA A 61 -15.52 -8.99 -6.08
C ALA A 61 -16.32 -7.78 -6.61
N GLY A 62 -15.78 -7.01 -7.57
CA GLY A 62 -16.52 -5.91 -8.24
C GLY A 62 -16.62 -4.62 -7.44
N GLY A 63 -15.94 -4.50 -6.31
CA GLY A 63 -15.89 -3.27 -5.53
C GLY A 63 -14.98 -2.20 -6.13
N SER A 64 -14.82 -1.11 -5.42
CA SER A 64 -14.11 0.08 -5.85
C SER A 64 -12.66 0.18 -5.31
N LEU A 65 -11.90 1.19 -5.77
CA LEU A 65 -10.63 1.54 -5.17
C LEU A 65 -10.79 2.02 -3.72
N SER A 66 -11.88 2.73 -3.42
CA SER A 66 -12.20 3.17 -2.06
C SER A 66 -12.49 1.98 -1.12
N ASP A 67 -13.08 0.90 -1.63
CA ASP A 67 -13.27 -0.33 -0.86
C ASP A 67 -11.93 -1.05 -0.61
N THR A 68 -11.07 -1.10 -1.61
CA THR A 68 -9.68 -1.56 -1.45
C THR A 68 -8.94 -0.74 -0.40
N ALA A 69 -9.06 0.59 -0.44
CA ALA A 69 -8.43 1.49 0.53
C ALA A 69 -8.96 1.23 1.96
N ALA A 70 -10.26 0.98 2.13
CA ALA A 70 -10.85 0.64 3.42
C ALA A 70 -10.26 -0.66 3.99
N VAL A 71 -10.18 -1.72 3.18
CA VAL A 71 -9.56 -3.01 3.57
C VAL A 71 -8.09 -2.83 3.95
N LEU A 72 -7.31 -2.11 3.14
CA LEU A 72 -5.89 -1.88 3.39
C LEU A 72 -5.64 -1.04 4.65
N ARG A 73 -6.46 -0.02 4.91
CA ARG A 73 -6.35 0.78 6.13
C ARG A 73 -6.59 -0.07 7.39
N ILE A 74 -7.62 -0.92 7.37
CA ILE A 74 -7.93 -1.81 8.49
C ILE A 74 -6.81 -2.85 8.66
N SER A 75 -6.33 -3.48 7.58
CA SER A 75 -5.23 -4.43 7.64
C SER A 75 -3.96 -3.83 8.26
N ALA A 76 -3.66 -2.57 7.92
CA ALA A 76 -2.50 -1.84 8.45
C ALA A 76 -2.64 -1.51 9.94
N ARG A 77 -3.86 -1.19 10.43
CA ARG A 77 -4.14 -1.03 11.87
C ARG A 77 -3.80 -2.28 12.66
N HIS A 78 -4.00 -3.44 12.07
CA HIS A 78 -3.69 -4.74 12.70
C HIS A 78 -2.26 -5.22 12.40
N ALA A 79 -1.44 -4.44 11.68
CA ALA A 79 -0.12 -4.86 11.22
C ALA A 79 -0.13 -6.21 10.47
N ALA A 80 -1.18 -6.48 9.72
CA ALA A 80 -1.42 -7.78 9.09
C ALA A 80 -0.28 -8.17 8.12
N PRO A 81 0.39 -9.31 8.33
CA PRO A 81 1.52 -9.74 7.51
C PRO A 81 1.01 -10.50 6.27
N ALA A 82 0.43 -9.77 5.32
CA ALA A 82 -0.16 -10.31 4.10
C ALA A 82 -0.01 -9.35 2.92
N PRO A 83 0.25 -9.84 1.68
CA PRO A 83 0.49 -9.03 0.48
C PRO A 83 -0.80 -8.47 -0.15
N LEU A 84 -1.65 -7.82 0.63
CA LEU A 84 -2.94 -7.30 0.15
C LEU A 84 -2.77 -6.14 -0.85
N ALA A 85 -1.89 -5.18 -0.57
CA ALA A 85 -1.64 -4.07 -1.46
C ALA A 85 -1.01 -4.52 -2.78
N GLU A 86 -0.10 -5.46 -2.71
CA GLU A 86 0.58 -6.06 -3.86
C GLU A 86 -0.41 -6.83 -4.75
N THR A 87 -1.28 -7.63 -4.12
CA THR A 87 -2.32 -8.39 -4.84
C THR A 87 -3.35 -7.46 -5.48
N ALA A 88 -3.74 -6.39 -4.80
CA ALA A 88 -4.63 -5.37 -5.38
C ALA A 88 -3.99 -4.64 -6.58
N LEU A 89 -2.68 -4.30 -6.51
CA LEU A 89 -1.95 -3.74 -7.64
C LEU A 89 -1.85 -4.71 -8.82
N ALA A 90 -1.54 -5.97 -8.55
CA ALA A 90 -1.47 -7.03 -9.55
C ALA A 90 -2.84 -7.24 -10.23
N GLY A 91 -3.91 -7.26 -9.44
CA GLY A 91 -5.27 -7.36 -9.95
C GLY A 91 -5.66 -6.18 -10.84
N TRP A 92 -5.26 -4.96 -10.44
CA TRP A 92 -5.46 -3.78 -11.26
C TRP A 92 -4.70 -3.84 -12.60
N LEU A 93 -3.44 -4.28 -12.61
CA LEU A 93 -2.65 -4.43 -13.84
C LEU A 93 -3.30 -5.45 -14.79
N LEU A 94 -3.61 -6.64 -14.29
CA LEU A 94 -4.17 -7.73 -15.08
C LEU A 94 -5.54 -7.35 -15.65
N SER A 95 -6.43 -6.78 -14.83
CA SER A 95 -7.78 -6.41 -15.28
C SER A 95 -7.76 -5.32 -16.36
N ASN A 96 -6.86 -4.33 -16.25
CA ASN A 96 -6.70 -3.29 -17.27
C ASN A 96 -6.08 -3.80 -18.57
N ALA A 97 -5.35 -4.90 -18.52
CA ALA A 97 -4.83 -5.60 -19.71
C ALA A 97 -5.83 -6.63 -20.29
N GLY A 98 -7.05 -6.71 -19.75
CA GLY A 98 -8.07 -7.68 -20.17
C GLY A 98 -7.76 -9.13 -19.75
N LEU A 99 -6.86 -9.33 -18.80
CA LEU A 99 -6.45 -10.63 -18.30
C LEU A 99 -7.26 -11.01 -17.04
N LYS A 100 -7.44 -12.33 -16.84
CA LYS A 100 -8.04 -12.85 -15.63
C LYS A 100 -7.06 -12.75 -14.45
N VAL A 101 -7.58 -12.45 -13.28
CA VAL A 101 -6.82 -12.38 -12.03
C VAL A 101 -6.91 -13.73 -11.32
N PRO A 102 -5.79 -14.45 -11.13
CA PRO A 102 -5.81 -15.74 -10.43
C PRO A 102 -5.97 -15.54 -8.92
N ARG A 103 -6.51 -16.54 -8.24
CA ARG A 103 -6.48 -16.63 -6.77
C ARG A 103 -5.07 -16.95 -6.29
N GLY A 104 -4.73 -16.51 -5.10
CA GLY A 104 -3.44 -16.64 -4.44
C GLY A 104 -2.75 -15.30 -4.25
N PRO A 105 -1.68 -15.26 -3.43
CA PRO A 105 -0.92 -14.04 -3.24
C PRO A 105 -0.21 -13.67 -4.54
N LEU A 106 -0.35 -12.40 -4.94
CA LEU A 106 0.28 -11.83 -6.13
C LEU A 106 1.22 -10.71 -5.73
N THR A 107 2.19 -10.42 -6.58
CA THR A 107 3.04 -9.23 -6.43
C THR A 107 3.30 -8.55 -7.76
N VAL A 108 3.91 -7.36 -7.72
CA VAL A 108 4.14 -6.53 -8.89
C VAL A 108 5.60 -6.10 -9.02
N GLY A 109 5.99 -5.79 -10.25
CA GLY A 109 7.27 -5.15 -10.58
C GLY A 109 7.26 -4.55 -11.97
N PRO A 110 8.20 -3.65 -12.26
CA PRO A 110 9.19 -3.07 -11.38
C PRO A 110 8.58 -2.10 -10.35
N VAL A 111 9.21 -2.00 -9.18
CA VAL A 111 8.81 -1.05 -8.12
C VAL A 111 9.77 0.15 -8.02
N LEU A 112 10.88 0.07 -8.73
CA LEU A 112 11.88 1.10 -8.94
C LEU A 112 12.04 1.35 -10.45
N ASP A 113 13.16 1.92 -10.88
CA ASP A 113 13.42 2.30 -12.26
C ASP A 113 13.98 1.16 -13.14
N GLU A 114 13.81 -0.11 -12.71
CA GLU A 114 14.28 -1.24 -13.50
C GLU A 114 13.41 -1.44 -14.76
N THR A 115 14.04 -1.97 -15.79
CA THR A 115 13.37 -2.35 -17.04
C THR A 115 13.48 -3.86 -17.26
N LEU A 116 12.40 -4.45 -17.77
CA LEU A 116 12.34 -5.85 -18.17
C LEU A 116 12.17 -5.94 -19.67
N ALA A 117 12.94 -6.80 -20.31
CA ALA A 117 12.80 -7.10 -21.71
C ALA A 117 11.80 -8.24 -21.92
N LEU A 118 10.86 -8.06 -22.86
CA LEU A 118 9.89 -9.08 -23.24
C LEU A 118 10.04 -9.38 -24.74
N VAL A 119 10.33 -10.64 -25.04
CA VAL A 119 10.54 -11.11 -26.41
C VAL A 119 9.51 -12.17 -26.75
N LYS A 120 8.96 -12.08 -27.96
CA LYS A 120 8.05 -13.11 -28.47
C LYS A 120 8.86 -14.23 -29.12
N ASP A 121 8.67 -15.45 -28.63
CA ASP A 121 9.29 -16.67 -29.12
C ASP A 121 8.20 -17.64 -29.61
N GLY A 122 7.94 -17.67 -30.90
CA GLY A 122 6.81 -18.41 -31.48
C GLY A 122 5.46 -17.94 -30.93
N ALA A 123 4.77 -18.85 -30.23
CA ALA A 123 3.50 -18.55 -29.55
C ALA A 123 3.68 -18.07 -28.11
N ALA A 124 4.87 -18.21 -27.53
CA ALA A 124 5.17 -17.85 -26.16
C ALA A 124 5.79 -16.44 -26.05
N TRP A 125 5.69 -15.86 -24.86
CA TRP A 125 6.42 -14.66 -24.46
C TRP A 125 7.46 -15.03 -23.42
N ARG A 126 8.66 -14.48 -23.55
CA ARG A 126 9.77 -14.70 -22.63
C ARG A 126 10.22 -13.38 -22.03
N VAL A 127 10.40 -13.37 -20.72
CA VAL A 127 10.79 -12.16 -19.98
C VAL A 127 12.15 -12.37 -19.33
N SER A 128 13.00 -11.34 -19.45
CA SER A 128 14.35 -11.33 -18.89
C SER A 128 14.64 -10.00 -18.20
N GLY A 129 15.43 -10.04 -17.13
CA GLY A 129 15.89 -8.89 -16.39
C GLY A 129 16.03 -9.17 -14.89
N ALA A 130 16.27 -8.11 -14.13
CA ALA A 130 16.41 -8.20 -12.68
C ALA A 130 15.63 -7.07 -12.01
N LEU A 131 14.98 -7.41 -10.91
CA LEU A 131 14.18 -6.51 -10.09
C LEU A 131 14.69 -6.50 -8.66
N LYS A 132 14.67 -5.34 -8.02
CA LYS A 132 15.04 -5.18 -6.62
C LYS A 132 13.83 -4.79 -5.79
N ARG A 133 13.87 -5.14 -4.51
CA ARG A 133 12.84 -4.77 -3.53
C ARG A 133 11.42 -5.18 -3.91
N VAL A 134 11.27 -6.27 -4.67
CA VAL A 134 9.94 -6.79 -5.03
C VAL A 134 9.23 -7.26 -3.77
N PRO A 135 8.07 -6.65 -3.43
CA PRO A 135 7.38 -7.01 -2.21
C PRO A 135 6.87 -8.45 -2.28
N PHE A 136 7.08 -9.23 -1.24
CA PHE A 136 6.52 -10.58 -1.07
C PHE A 136 6.75 -11.55 -2.24
N ALA A 137 7.80 -11.37 -3.06
CA ALA A 137 8.03 -12.24 -4.23
C ALA A 137 8.16 -13.71 -3.86
N ARG A 138 8.85 -14.03 -2.74
CA ARG A 138 9.08 -15.41 -2.28
C ARG A 138 7.82 -16.17 -1.88
N VAL A 139 6.72 -15.46 -1.61
CA VAL A 139 5.43 -16.08 -1.21
C VAL A 139 4.35 -15.89 -2.28
N ALA A 140 4.61 -15.08 -3.28
CA ALA A 140 3.68 -14.85 -4.38
C ALA A 140 3.53 -16.12 -5.24
N LYS A 141 2.29 -16.37 -5.69
CA LYS A 141 2.00 -17.40 -6.69
C LYS A 141 2.45 -16.95 -8.07
N GLN A 142 2.22 -15.67 -8.38
CA GLN A 142 2.61 -15.06 -9.65
C GLN A 142 3.17 -13.65 -9.41
N LEU A 143 4.13 -13.27 -10.23
CA LEU A 143 4.57 -11.89 -10.38
C LEU A 143 3.88 -11.28 -11.59
N VAL A 144 3.26 -10.13 -11.41
CA VAL A 144 2.63 -9.34 -12.47
C VAL A 144 3.51 -8.15 -12.79
N LEU A 145 4.04 -8.12 -13.99
CA LEU A 145 5.17 -7.28 -14.37
C LEU A 145 4.79 -6.33 -15.50
N LEU A 146 5.38 -5.14 -15.52
CA LEU A 146 5.44 -4.28 -16.68
C LEU A 146 6.76 -4.50 -17.41
N ALA A 147 6.70 -4.90 -18.68
CA ALA A 147 7.87 -5.19 -19.49
C ALA A 147 7.80 -4.51 -20.86
N ASP A 148 8.96 -4.14 -21.40
CA ASP A 148 9.07 -3.56 -22.73
C ASP A 148 9.17 -4.64 -23.80
N SER A 149 8.41 -4.47 -24.86
CA SER A 149 8.47 -5.31 -26.05
C SER A 149 8.53 -4.46 -27.32
N ALA A 150 8.77 -5.12 -28.46
CA ALA A 150 8.66 -4.47 -29.76
C ALA A 150 7.23 -3.95 -30.05
N GLN A 151 6.22 -4.39 -29.31
CA GLN A 151 4.83 -3.95 -29.43
C GLN A 151 4.46 -2.84 -28.40
N GLY A 152 5.43 -2.35 -27.64
CA GLY A 152 5.24 -1.37 -26.58
C GLY A 152 5.21 -2.03 -25.19
N LEU A 153 4.65 -1.28 -24.22
CA LEU A 153 4.55 -1.71 -22.82
C LEU A 153 3.50 -2.83 -22.66
N MET A 154 3.89 -3.90 -21.99
CA MET A 154 3.05 -5.08 -21.78
C MET A 154 2.87 -5.36 -20.28
N VAL A 155 1.71 -5.87 -19.92
CA VAL A 155 1.47 -6.54 -18.64
C VAL A 155 1.75 -8.02 -18.82
N VAL A 156 2.61 -8.58 -17.98
CA VAL A 156 3.09 -9.96 -18.09
C VAL A 156 2.90 -10.64 -16.74
N ALA A 157 2.30 -11.84 -16.74
CA ALA A 157 2.23 -12.69 -15.55
C ALA A 157 3.23 -13.85 -15.69
N VAL A 158 4.03 -14.08 -14.64
CA VAL A 158 4.97 -15.22 -14.58
C VAL A 158 4.77 -16.01 -13.29
N ASP A 159 5.03 -17.31 -13.35
CA ASP A 159 5.05 -18.17 -12.15
C ASP A 159 6.29 -17.81 -11.29
N ALA A 160 6.08 -17.42 -10.04
CA ALA A 160 7.17 -17.07 -9.14
C ALA A 160 8.21 -18.18 -8.97
N ARG A 161 7.80 -19.46 -9.10
CA ARG A 161 8.68 -20.63 -9.00
C ARG A 161 9.69 -20.73 -10.15
N GLN A 162 9.45 -20.07 -11.27
CA GLN A 162 10.38 -20.02 -12.40
C GLN A 162 11.43 -18.91 -12.25
N CYS A 163 11.29 -18.05 -11.27
CA CYS A 163 12.19 -16.94 -11.01
C CYS A 163 13.22 -17.32 -9.94
N ARG A 164 14.44 -16.81 -10.09
CA ARG A 164 15.42 -16.89 -9.01
C ARG A 164 15.16 -15.75 -8.03
N ILE A 165 14.77 -16.09 -6.80
CA ILE A 165 14.42 -15.13 -5.76
C ILE A 165 15.48 -15.17 -4.68
N THR A 166 16.11 -14.01 -4.43
CA THR A 166 17.05 -13.80 -3.32
C THR A 166 16.32 -13.06 -2.21
N PRO A 167 16.14 -13.68 -1.04
CA PRO A 167 15.41 -13.08 0.05
C PRO A 167 16.08 -11.81 0.59
N ALA A 168 15.28 -10.74 0.72
CA ALA A 168 15.64 -9.53 1.45
C ALA A 168 14.43 -9.03 2.25
N ARG A 169 14.60 -8.05 3.12
CA ARG A 169 13.55 -7.53 4.01
C ARG A 169 13.64 -6.02 4.16
N ASN A 170 12.51 -5.40 4.46
CA ASN A 170 12.49 -4.01 4.91
C ASN A 170 12.66 -3.91 6.45
N LEU A 171 12.60 -2.69 6.97
CA LEU A 171 12.75 -2.42 8.41
C LEU A 171 11.70 -3.14 9.27
N ALA A 172 10.51 -3.38 8.74
CA ALA A 172 9.43 -4.10 9.41
C ALA A 172 9.50 -5.64 9.23
N SER A 173 10.61 -6.16 8.72
CA SER A 173 10.84 -7.58 8.39
C SER A 173 9.92 -8.14 7.29
N GLU A 174 9.19 -7.29 6.57
CA GLU A 174 8.41 -7.73 5.42
C GLU A 174 9.31 -8.09 4.24
N PRO A 175 8.97 -9.13 3.44
CA PRO A 175 9.74 -9.52 2.25
C PRO A 175 9.85 -8.37 1.23
N ARG A 176 11.09 -8.09 0.81
CA ARG A 176 11.45 -7.12 -0.26
C ARG A 176 12.58 -7.73 -1.07
N ASP A 177 12.22 -8.72 -1.88
CA ASP A 177 13.15 -9.65 -2.49
C ASP A 177 13.82 -9.09 -3.74
N GLU A 178 14.99 -9.62 -4.07
CA GLU A 178 15.56 -9.48 -5.41
C GLU A 178 15.07 -10.62 -6.29
N VAL A 179 14.64 -10.32 -7.51
CA VAL A 179 14.12 -11.29 -8.47
C VAL A 179 14.92 -11.22 -9.75
N SER A 180 15.49 -12.35 -10.17
CA SER A 180 16.12 -12.50 -11.48
C SER A 180 15.25 -13.36 -12.38
N LEU A 181 14.98 -12.85 -13.58
CA LEU A 181 14.27 -13.53 -14.64
C LEU A 181 15.27 -13.81 -15.77
N ASP A 182 15.50 -15.07 -16.05
CA ASP A 182 16.39 -15.53 -17.11
C ASP A 182 15.56 -16.33 -18.13
N ASP A 183 15.11 -15.63 -19.15
CA ASP A 183 14.29 -16.20 -20.22
C ASP A 183 13.03 -16.94 -19.71
N VAL A 184 12.36 -16.36 -18.70
CA VAL A 184 11.19 -16.97 -18.06
C VAL A 184 9.98 -16.92 -18.97
N THR A 185 9.31 -18.06 -19.14
CA THR A 185 8.09 -18.14 -19.94
C THR A 185 6.91 -17.47 -19.23
N ALA A 186 6.27 -16.53 -19.90
CA ALA A 186 5.07 -15.87 -19.38
C ALA A 186 3.88 -16.84 -19.38
N LEU A 187 3.10 -16.82 -18.30
CA LEU A 187 1.80 -17.48 -18.21
C LEU A 187 0.74 -16.75 -19.04
N ALA A 188 0.82 -15.43 -19.04
CA ALA A 188 -0.01 -14.54 -19.83
C ALA A 188 0.74 -13.25 -20.13
N ALA A 189 0.48 -12.66 -21.28
CA ALA A 189 0.98 -11.33 -21.65
C ALA A 189 -0.05 -10.62 -22.54
N ALA A 190 -0.28 -9.34 -22.27
CA ALA A 190 -1.17 -8.51 -23.07
C ALA A 190 -0.65 -7.06 -23.09
N PRO A 191 -0.99 -6.25 -24.11
CA PRO A 191 -0.68 -4.83 -24.09
C PRO A 191 -1.20 -4.16 -22.82
N ALA A 192 -0.41 -3.27 -22.25
CA ALA A 192 -0.86 -2.47 -21.13
C ALA A 192 -2.07 -1.62 -21.56
N GLY A 193 -3.10 -1.58 -20.74
CA GLY A 193 -4.27 -0.73 -20.99
C GLY A 193 -3.88 0.75 -21.07
N ALA A 194 -4.71 1.57 -21.70
CA ALA A 194 -4.40 2.98 -21.98
C ALA A 194 -4.02 3.79 -20.72
N CYS A 195 -4.59 3.44 -19.56
CA CYS A 195 -4.29 4.08 -18.26
C CYS A 195 -3.10 3.46 -17.53
N VAL A 196 -2.46 2.40 -18.08
CA VAL A 196 -1.37 1.67 -17.44
C VAL A 196 -0.02 2.12 -18.02
N THR A 197 0.74 2.79 -17.19
CA THR A 197 2.13 3.21 -17.46
C THR A 197 2.99 2.87 -16.25
N ARG A 198 4.33 3.00 -16.36
CA ARG A 198 5.21 2.88 -15.18
C ARG A 198 4.87 3.91 -14.11
N ASP A 199 4.61 5.15 -14.55
CA ASP A 199 4.22 6.26 -13.66
C ASP A 199 2.89 5.98 -12.94
N SER A 200 1.89 5.41 -13.63
CA SER A 200 0.60 5.09 -13.02
C SER A 200 0.70 3.91 -12.03
N LEU A 201 1.54 2.90 -12.31
CA LEU A 201 1.84 1.83 -11.36
C LEU A 201 2.52 2.39 -10.11
N HIS A 202 3.54 3.23 -10.29
CA HIS A 202 4.27 3.87 -9.20
C HIS A 202 3.35 4.76 -8.35
N ALA A 203 2.52 5.60 -8.99
CA ALA A 203 1.56 6.45 -8.30
C ALA A 203 0.50 5.62 -7.54
N ARG A 204 -0.03 4.57 -8.15
CA ARG A 204 -1.00 3.70 -7.49
C ARG A 204 -0.38 2.96 -6.30
N GLY A 205 0.85 2.47 -6.43
CA GLY A 205 1.60 1.89 -5.31
C GLY A 205 1.81 2.88 -4.17
N ALA A 206 2.19 4.13 -4.48
CA ALA A 206 2.35 5.20 -3.51
C ALA A 206 1.03 5.52 -2.77
N LEU A 207 -0.10 5.56 -3.51
CA LEU A 207 -1.42 5.75 -2.92
C LEU A 207 -1.77 4.64 -1.91
N LEU A 208 -1.59 3.37 -2.29
CA LEU A 208 -1.90 2.26 -1.39
C LEU A 208 -1.00 2.29 -0.15
N ARG A 209 0.29 2.66 -0.28
CA ARG A 209 1.17 2.87 0.88
C ARG A 209 0.72 4.05 1.74
N ALA A 210 0.27 5.15 1.16
CA ALA A 210 -0.29 6.28 1.93
C ALA A 210 -1.49 5.84 2.78
N VAL A 211 -2.40 5.06 2.20
CA VAL A 211 -3.56 4.48 2.91
C VAL A 211 -3.12 3.56 4.05
N GLN A 212 -2.14 2.67 3.81
CA GLN A 212 -1.61 1.77 4.83
C GLN A 212 -0.89 2.53 5.95
N ILE A 213 -0.11 3.56 5.63
CA ILE A 213 0.52 4.43 6.64
C ILE A 213 -0.57 5.06 7.53
N GLY A 214 -1.63 5.62 6.94
CA GLY A 214 -2.75 6.18 7.69
C GLY A 214 -3.32 5.20 8.72
N GLY A 215 -3.62 3.97 8.31
CA GLY A 215 -4.13 2.93 9.21
C GLY A 215 -3.15 2.53 10.32
N ALA A 216 -1.86 2.40 10.00
CA ALA A 216 -0.83 2.08 10.98
C ALA A 216 -0.68 3.20 12.04
N LEU A 217 -0.77 4.46 11.61
CA LEU A 217 -0.69 5.62 12.52
C LEU A 217 -1.94 5.76 13.40
N GLU A 218 -3.13 5.44 12.89
CA GLU A 218 -4.34 5.35 13.72
C GLU A 218 -4.16 4.38 14.89
N GLN A 219 -3.58 3.21 14.61
CA GLN A 219 -3.33 2.21 15.65
C GLN A 219 -2.23 2.66 16.61
N ALA A 220 -1.15 3.28 16.11
CA ALA A 220 -0.10 3.81 16.98
C ALA A 220 -0.63 4.87 17.95
N LEU A 221 -1.48 5.78 17.48
CA LEU A 221 -2.16 6.77 18.32
C LEU A 221 -3.09 6.11 19.36
N HIS A 222 -3.90 5.13 18.93
CA HIS A 222 -4.79 4.38 19.82
C HIS A 222 -3.99 3.73 20.97
N LEU A 223 -2.94 3.00 20.64
CA LEU A 223 -2.05 2.37 21.63
C LEU A 223 -1.42 3.40 22.58
N ALA A 224 -1.01 4.57 22.08
CA ALA A 224 -0.43 5.62 22.92
C ALA A 224 -1.45 6.25 23.88
N CYS A 225 -2.69 6.45 23.43
CA CYS A 225 -3.77 6.93 24.29
C CYS A 225 -4.12 5.93 25.38
N ASP A 226 -4.24 4.64 25.02
CA ASP A 226 -4.53 3.56 25.97
C ASP A 226 -3.42 3.43 27.02
N TYR A 227 -2.16 3.42 26.56
CA TYR A 227 -1.02 3.35 27.47
C TYR A 227 -0.97 4.54 28.42
N ALA A 228 -1.16 5.76 27.91
CA ALA A 228 -1.20 6.96 28.76
C ALA A 228 -2.34 6.94 29.78
N GLY A 229 -3.49 6.36 29.41
CA GLY A 229 -4.65 6.17 30.29
C GLY A 229 -4.46 5.14 31.39
N GLN A 230 -3.48 4.24 31.24
CA GLN A 230 -3.22 3.12 32.19
C GLN A 230 -1.96 3.36 33.01
N ARG A 231 -0.88 3.88 32.42
CA ARG A 231 0.43 4.04 33.05
C ARG A 231 0.42 5.08 34.17
N VAL A 232 0.83 4.69 35.36
CA VAL A 232 0.97 5.59 36.52
C VAL A 232 2.44 5.93 36.74
N GLN A 233 2.73 7.22 36.86
CA GLN A 233 4.04 7.76 37.26
C GLN A 233 3.81 9.02 38.10
N PHE A 234 4.69 9.28 39.05
CA PHE A 234 4.58 10.46 39.94
C PHE A 234 3.22 10.55 40.66
N GLY A 235 2.67 9.38 41.03
CA GLY A 235 1.42 9.27 41.80
C GLY A 235 0.12 9.42 40.97
N ARG A 236 0.17 9.59 39.65
CA ARG A 236 -1.02 9.72 38.79
C ARG A 236 -0.79 9.15 37.39
N LYS A 237 -1.89 8.91 36.64
CA LYS A 237 -1.83 8.48 35.25
C LYS A 237 -1.10 9.50 34.40
N ILE A 238 -0.24 9.04 33.45
CA ILE A 238 0.53 9.97 32.61
C ILE A 238 -0.37 10.81 31.69
N ALA A 239 -1.55 10.33 31.33
CA ALA A 239 -2.58 11.11 30.61
C ALA A 239 -3.04 12.38 31.36
N GLN A 240 -2.76 12.52 32.65
CA GLN A 240 -3.10 13.71 33.43
C GLN A 240 -2.03 14.81 33.34
N PHE A 241 -0.90 14.57 32.72
CA PHE A 241 0.12 15.58 32.49
C PHE A 241 -0.15 16.35 31.20
N GLN A 242 -0.19 17.68 31.31
CA GLN A 242 -0.50 18.58 30.19
C GLN A 242 0.43 18.36 28.98
N ALA A 243 1.72 18.08 29.22
CA ALA A 243 2.68 17.80 28.15
C ALA A 243 2.27 16.57 27.33
N ILE A 244 1.82 15.47 27.99
CA ILE A 244 1.35 14.26 27.31
C ILE A 244 0.06 14.55 26.54
N GLN A 245 -0.87 15.31 27.11
CA GLN A 245 -2.11 15.69 26.43
C GLN A 245 -1.86 16.50 25.16
N GLN A 246 -0.94 17.46 25.21
CA GLN A 246 -0.57 18.29 24.06
C GLN A 246 0.10 17.45 22.96
N GLU A 247 1.02 16.54 23.31
CA GLU A 247 1.68 15.67 22.34
C GLU A 247 0.68 14.70 21.69
N LEU A 248 -0.23 14.08 22.44
CA LEU A 248 -1.26 13.20 21.89
C LEU A 248 -2.26 13.97 21.00
N ALA A 249 -2.63 15.21 21.37
CA ALA A 249 -3.48 16.06 20.55
C ALA A 249 -2.80 16.43 19.23
N ARG A 250 -1.49 16.77 19.24
CA ARG A 250 -0.69 17.03 18.06
C ARG A 250 -0.62 15.79 17.17
N CYS A 251 -0.32 14.62 17.76
CA CYS A 251 -0.33 13.35 17.06
C CYS A 251 -1.69 13.07 16.40
N GLY A 252 -2.79 13.30 17.11
CA GLY A 252 -4.14 13.15 16.58
C GLY A 252 -4.40 14.01 15.35
N GLY A 253 -3.96 15.28 15.37
CA GLY A 253 -4.04 16.19 14.21
C GLY A 253 -3.25 15.68 13.00
N GLU A 254 -2.02 15.20 13.23
CA GLU A 254 -1.17 14.64 12.17
C GLU A 254 -1.80 13.40 11.54
N VAL A 255 -2.31 12.46 12.35
CA VAL A 255 -2.96 11.23 11.90
C VAL A 255 -4.23 11.54 11.13
N ALA A 256 -5.09 12.44 11.65
CA ALA A 256 -6.32 12.82 10.96
C ALA A 256 -6.06 13.44 9.58
N ALA A 257 -5.07 14.35 9.49
CA ALA A 257 -4.68 14.97 8.22
C ALA A 257 -4.11 13.94 7.22
N ALA A 258 -3.31 12.98 7.71
CA ALA A 258 -2.75 11.90 6.88
C ALA A 258 -3.86 11.00 6.30
N VAL A 259 -4.78 10.55 7.13
CA VAL A 259 -5.91 9.70 6.72
C VAL A 259 -6.81 10.43 5.73
N ALA A 260 -7.17 11.68 6.02
CA ALA A 260 -8.00 12.49 5.13
C ALA A 260 -7.34 12.67 3.75
N ALA A 261 -6.04 12.99 3.69
CA ALA A 261 -5.31 13.15 2.44
C ALA A 261 -5.25 11.84 1.65
N ALA A 262 -4.98 10.70 2.29
CA ALA A 262 -4.92 9.39 1.63
C ALA A 262 -6.28 8.97 1.04
N LEU A 263 -7.36 9.14 1.80
CA LEU A 263 -8.71 8.80 1.35
C LEU A 263 -9.23 9.75 0.26
N SER A 264 -8.93 11.07 0.37
CA SER A 264 -9.23 12.04 -0.69
C SER A 264 -8.54 11.65 -2.01
N ALA A 265 -7.24 11.34 -1.95
CA ALA A 265 -6.49 10.91 -3.13
C ALA A 265 -7.06 9.62 -3.75
N ALA A 266 -7.49 8.65 -2.93
CA ALA A 266 -8.17 7.44 -3.42
C ALA A 266 -9.46 7.79 -4.18
N GLY A 267 -10.28 8.72 -3.65
CA GLY A 267 -11.48 9.21 -4.31
C GLY A 267 -11.19 9.94 -5.62
N VAL A 268 -10.12 10.74 -5.70
CA VAL A 268 -9.70 11.39 -6.96
C VAL A 268 -9.31 10.35 -8.00
N VAL A 269 -8.43 9.39 -7.63
CA VAL A 269 -7.97 8.34 -8.55
C VAL A 269 -9.12 7.46 -9.01
N GLU A 270 -10.11 7.18 -8.16
CA GLU A 270 -11.30 6.42 -8.50
C GLU A 270 -12.18 7.17 -9.52
N ARG A 271 -12.48 8.44 -9.27
CA ARG A 271 -13.30 9.27 -10.19
C ARG A 271 -12.69 9.42 -11.58
N LEU A 272 -11.36 9.49 -11.66
CA LEU A 272 -10.63 9.72 -12.89
C LEU A 272 -10.11 8.43 -13.54
N ALA A 273 -10.44 7.27 -13.01
CA ALA A 273 -9.84 5.98 -13.42
C ALA A 273 -10.01 5.65 -14.91
N ASN A 274 -11.09 6.13 -15.54
CA ASN A 274 -11.40 5.89 -16.96
C ASN A 274 -11.10 7.11 -17.86
N ASP A 275 -10.61 8.21 -17.29
CA ASP A 275 -10.25 9.41 -18.05
C ASP A 275 -8.79 9.31 -18.48
N THR A 276 -8.56 9.18 -19.80
CA THR A 276 -7.24 9.06 -20.41
C THR A 276 -6.62 10.41 -20.75
N SER A 277 -7.25 11.53 -20.38
CA SER A 277 -6.72 12.86 -20.65
C SER A 277 -5.46 13.14 -19.83
N LEU A 278 -4.55 13.95 -20.39
CA LEU A 278 -3.35 14.41 -19.68
C LEU A 278 -3.70 15.18 -18.41
N ASN A 279 -4.81 15.91 -18.42
CA ASN A 279 -5.30 16.65 -17.25
C ASN A 279 -5.70 15.70 -16.11
N ALA A 280 -6.44 14.64 -16.39
CA ALA A 280 -6.81 13.62 -15.39
C ALA A 280 -5.57 12.93 -14.83
N ALA A 281 -4.62 12.54 -15.68
CA ALA A 281 -3.36 11.93 -15.24
C ALA A 281 -2.58 12.87 -14.30
N GLN A 282 -2.53 14.16 -14.62
CA GLN A 282 -1.87 15.17 -13.80
C GLN A 282 -2.59 15.36 -12.45
N GLN A 283 -3.90 15.46 -12.45
CA GLN A 283 -4.70 15.58 -11.21
C GLN A 283 -4.51 14.36 -10.29
N MET A 284 -4.53 13.14 -10.83
CA MET A 284 -4.25 11.92 -10.07
C MET A 284 -2.86 11.94 -9.43
N VAL A 285 -1.83 12.29 -10.21
CA VAL A 285 -0.44 12.37 -9.71
C VAL A 285 -0.32 13.40 -8.60
N MET A 286 -0.98 14.55 -8.71
CA MET A 286 -0.93 15.60 -7.70
C MET A 286 -1.64 15.20 -6.42
N ALA A 287 -2.82 14.58 -6.50
CA ALA A 287 -3.53 14.08 -5.33
C ALA A 287 -2.70 13.00 -4.59
N VAL A 288 -2.09 12.08 -5.35
CA VAL A 288 -1.20 11.04 -4.78
C VAL A 288 0.04 11.65 -4.15
N ALA A 289 0.67 12.66 -4.79
CA ALA A 289 1.83 13.35 -4.25
C ALA A 289 1.50 14.03 -2.91
N ALA A 290 0.39 14.79 -2.85
CA ALA A 290 -0.07 15.43 -1.62
C ALA A 290 -0.32 14.41 -0.50
N ALA A 291 -0.99 13.29 -0.81
CA ALA A 291 -1.24 12.22 0.15
C ALA A 291 0.05 11.56 0.64
N LYS A 292 0.99 11.24 -0.27
CA LYS A 292 2.24 10.58 0.08
C LYS A 292 3.16 11.48 0.91
N ILE A 293 3.25 12.76 0.58
CA ILE A 293 3.98 13.77 1.36
C ILE A 293 3.36 13.88 2.75
N ARG A 294 2.04 14.09 2.84
CA ARG A 294 1.35 14.30 4.13
C ARG A 294 1.46 13.09 5.04
N THR A 295 1.28 11.87 4.51
CA THR A 295 1.37 10.64 5.29
C THR A 295 2.81 10.34 5.73
N ALA A 296 3.81 10.68 4.92
CA ALA A 296 5.21 10.51 5.28
C ALA A 296 5.65 11.46 6.40
N ASP A 297 5.22 12.73 6.36
CA ASP A 297 5.45 13.70 7.42
C ASP A 297 4.75 13.28 8.72
N ALA A 298 3.48 12.87 8.62
CA ALA A 298 2.74 12.36 9.78
C ALA A 298 3.40 11.11 10.38
N ALA A 299 3.94 10.21 9.57
CA ALA A 299 4.65 9.03 10.06
C ALA A 299 5.86 9.42 10.91
N ARG A 300 6.65 10.39 10.47
CA ARG A 300 7.80 10.89 11.22
C ARG A 300 7.39 11.46 12.59
N GLU A 301 6.39 12.33 12.61
CA GLU A 301 5.94 13.00 13.84
C GLU A 301 5.19 12.02 14.77
N ALA A 302 4.22 11.29 14.26
CA ALA A 302 3.40 10.40 15.08
C ALA A 302 4.20 9.23 15.66
N VAL A 303 5.14 8.65 14.91
CA VAL A 303 6.04 7.61 15.43
C VAL A 303 6.89 8.16 16.57
N ALA A 304 7.50 9.35 16.40
CA ALA A 304 8.30 9.97 17.47
C ALA A 304 7.48 10.22 18.74
N ILE A 305 6.27 10.77 18.60
CA ILE A 305 5.40 11.06 19.74
C ILE A 305 4.95 9.78 20.43
N THR A 306 4.46 8.80 19.68
CA THR A 306 3.93 7.57 20.26
C THR A 306 5.00 6.76 20.97
N HIS A 307 6.22 6.68 20.43
CA HIS A 307 7.37 6.05 21.11
C HIS A 307 7.82 6.84 22.35
N GLN A 308 7.79 8.18 22.29
CA GLN A 308 8.12 9.01 23.46
C GLN A 308 7.12 8.81 24.61
N VAL A 309 5.82 8.69 24.30
CA VAL A 309 4.76 8.42 25.30
C VAL A 309 4.94 7.06 25.97
N HIS A 310 5.32 6.03 25.20
CA HIS A 310 5.55 4.68 25.75
C HIS A 310 6.89 4.55 26.49
N GLY A 311 7.91 5.32 26.08
CA GLY A 311 9.28 5.11 26.55
C GLY A 311 9.85 3.78 26.07
N ALA A 312 10.68 3.14 26.89
CA ALA A 312 11.42 1.91 26.52
C ALA A 312 10.50 0.75 26.09
N ILE A 313 9.30 0.61 26.66
CA ILE A 313 8.41 -0.51 26.32
C ILE A 313 7.93 -0.44 24.86
N GLY A 314 7.84 0.74 24.27
CA GLY A 314 7.36 0.92 22.90
C GLY A 314 8.25 0.28 21.83
N VAL A 315 9.51 -0.03 22.15
CA VAL A 315 10.47 -0.69 21.23
C VAL A 315 10.72 -2.15 21.56
N THR A 316 10.09 -2.68 22.63
CA THR A 316 10.25 -4.09 23.01
C THR A 316 9.35 -5.00 22.20
N ASP A 317 9.75 -6.26 22.05
CA ASP A 317 8.95 -7.29 21.35
C ASP A 317 7.64 -7.63 22.08
N GLU A 318 7.54 -7.31 23.37
CA GLU A 318 6.38 -7.58 24.19
C GLU A 318 5.20 -6.64 23.92
N TYR A 319 5.45 -5.49 23.26
CA TYR A 319 4.43 -4.47 23.02
C TYR A 319 4.17 -4.23 21.54
N ALA A 320 2.89 -4.11 21.17
CA ALA A 320 2.46 -4.11 19.77
C ALA A 320 2.86 -2.86 18.96
N LEU A 321 3.30 -1.76 19.60
CA LEU A 321 3.55 -0.48 18.93
C LEU A 321 4.56 -0.60 17.78
N HIS A 322 5.66 -1.31 17.98
CA HIS A 322 6.72 -1.44 16.98
C HIS A 322 6.24 -2.12 15.69
N HIS A 323 5.24 -2.99 15.75
CA HIS A 323 4.72 -3.65 14.55
C HIS A 323 4.09 -2.67 13.56
N VAL A 324 3.35 -1.67 14.04
CA VAL A 324 2.72 -0.66 13.17
C VAL A 324 3.68 0.46 12.81
N THR A 325 4.54 0.90 13.74
CA THR A 325 5.45 2.02 13.50
C THR A 325 6.57 1.67 12.53
N LEU A 326 7.17 0.47 12.62
CA LEU A 326 8.19 0.01 11.68
C LEU A 326 7.62 -0.16 10.27
N ARG A 327 6.36 -0.62 10.13
CA ARG A 327 5.67 -0.68 8.85
C ARG A 327 5.43 0.71 8.27
N ALA A 328 4.91 1.66 9.05
CA ALA A 328 4.69 3.03 8.60
C ALA A 328 5.99 3.67 8.08
N LEU A 329 7.10 3.50 8.81
CA LEU A 329 8.42 4.00 8.39
C LEU A 329 8.96 3.27 7.14
N SER A 330 8.74 1.95 7.00
CA SER A 330 9.14 1.20 5.82
C SER A 330 8.35 1.62 4.57
N TRP A 331 7.02 1.71 4.68
CA TRP A 331 6.13 2.08 3.58
C TRP A 331 6.31 3.54 3.13
N ARG A 332 6.82 4.40 4.02
CA ARG A 332 7.22 5.77 3.68
C ARG A 332 8.22 5.81 2.54
N GLU A 333 9.19 4.90 2.53
CA GLU A 333 10.27 4.84 1.53
C GLU A 333 9.84 4.15 0.22
N GLU A 334 8.71 3.43 0.21
CA GLU A 334 8.27 2.64 -0.93
C GLU A 334 7.45 3.48 -1.92
N PHE A 335 7.62 3.20 -3.23
CA PHE A 335 7.01 3.95 -4.33
C PHE A 335 7.25 5.47 -4.24
N GLY A 336 8.49 5.84 -3.90
CA GLY A 336 8.90 7.24 -3.67
C GLY A 336 8.59 7.75 -2.27
N ASN A 337 9.57 8.38 -1.65
CA ASN A 337 9.43 9.06 -0.37
C ASN A 337 8.92 10.50 -0.54
N GLU A 338 8.81 11.25 0.57
CA GLU A 338 8.34 12.64 0.55
C GLU A 338 9.22 13.55 -0.30
N ALA A 339 10.53 13.34 -0.34
CA ALA A 339 11.43 14.15 -1.16
C ALA A 339 11.17 13.94 -2.65
N TYR A 340 10.99 12.68 -3.09
CA TYR A 340 10.63 12.35 -4.47
C TYR A 340 9.32 13.02 -4.88
N TRP A 341 8.27 12.86 -4.07
CA TRP A 341 6.95 13.39 -4.39
C TRP A 341 6.88 14.91 -4.28
N SER A 342 7.58 15.53 -3.31
CA SER A 342 7.69 16.99 -3.19
C SER A 342 8.39 17.61 -4.41
N MET A 343 9.45 16.97 -4.90
CA MET A 343 10.14 17.42 -6.10
C MET A 343 9.23 17.32 -7.33
N LYS A 344 8.49 16.20 -7.48
CA LYS A 344 7.54 15.98 -8.60
C LYS A 344 6.41 17.02 -8.57
N LEU A 345 5.82 17.25 -7.39
CA LEU A 345 4.78 18.26 -7.18
C LEU A 345 5.30 19.68 -7.44
N GLY A 346 6.46 20.04 -6.86
CA GLY A 346 7.06 21.35 -7.04
C GLY A 346 7.36 21.69 -8.50
N ARG A 347 7.89 20.72 -9.27
CA ARG A 347 8.10 20.89 -10.71
C ARG A 347 6.79 21.14 -11.47
N ALA A 348 5.72 20.41 -11.12
CA ALA A 348 4.41 20.62 -11.75
C ALA A 348 3.84 22.01 -11.42
N MET A 349 3.98 22.49 -10.17
CA MET A 349 3.54 23.83 -9.77
C MET A 349 4.34 24.94 -10.48
N LEU A 350 5.66 24.81 -10.56
CA LEU A 350 6.50 25.78 -11.28
C LEU A 350 6.16 25.86 -12.77
N ALA A 351 5.86 24.71 -13.40
CA ALA A 351 5.44 24.65 -14.80
C ALA A 351 4.05 25.29 -15.03
N ALA A 352 3.14 25.15 -14.07
CA ALA A 352 1.79 25.73 -14.14
C ALA A 352 1.76 27.26 -13.91
N GLY A 353 2.76 27.80 -13.23
CA GLY A 353 2.85 29.23 -12.85
C GLY A 353 2.08 29.59 -11.58
N ALA A 354 2.40 30.75 -11.03
CA ALA A 354 1.90 31.17 -9.69
C ALA A 354 0.37 31.24 -9.62
N ASP A 355 -0.30 31.71 -10.66
CA ASP A 355 -1.76 31.87 -10.69
C ASP A 355 -2.51 30.55 -10.72
N ALA A 356 -1.88 29.46 -11.14
CA ALA A 356 -2.47 28.13 -11.22
C ALA A 356 -2.31 27.33 -9.91
N VAL A 357 -1.43 27.74 -8.99
CA VAL A 357 -1.11 26.96 -7.77
C VAL A 357 -2.36 26.72 -6.92
N TRP A 358 -3.08 27.79 -6.58
CA TRP A 358 -4.25 27.65 -5.70
C TRP A 358 -5.44 26.93 -6.37
N PRO A 359 -5.85 27.27 -7.60
CA PRO A 359 -6.88 26.50 -8.31
C PRO A 359 -6.57 25.00 -8.40
N VAL A 360 -5.33 24.66 -8.67
CA VAL A 360 -4.90 23.26 -8.78
C VAL A 360 -4.97 22.52 -7.42
N LEU A 361 -4.51 23.15 -6.34
CA LEU A 361 -4.54 22.56 -4.99
C LEU A 361 -5.96 22.46 -4.44
N SER A 362 -6.85 23.38 -4.78
CA SER A 362 -8.23 23.41 -4.29
C SER A 362 -9.20 22.54 -5.10
N ALA A 363 -8.82 22.09 -6.31
CA ALA A 363 -9.62 21.21 -7.15
C ALA A 363 -9.36 19.71 -6.87
N ALA A 364 -8.38 19.38 -6.05
CA ALA A 364 -7.99 18.01 -5.70
C ALA A 364 -8.81 17.45 -4.46
#